data_de80c2ca35bb6d1893380173a1445df6
#
_entry.id   de80c2ca35bb6d1893380173a1445df6
#
_cell.length_a   1.000
_cell.length_b   1.000
_cell.length_c   1.000
_cell.angle_alpha   90.00
_cell.angle_beta   90.00
_cell.angle_gamma   90.00
#
_symmetry.space_group_name_H-M   'P 1'
#
loop_
_entity.id
_entity.type
_entity.pdbx_description
1 polymer ?
#
loop_
_entity_poly.entity_id
_entity_poly.type
_entity_poly.pdbx_seq_one_letter_code
_entity_poly.pdbx_strand_id
1 'polypeptide(L)'
;DWHLLELEGEDGDRHRALKAFFQAVNAFYLAHPELWELDFSWEGFEWIEADDNQANTIAFLRKDKKGSTLVTVCNFSPVDRTGYTIGVPTAGTYTCLFSTDDPAFGGLGRGDAGPVKSQYIECHGRGQAITLSLPPMSAAIYKCTRKFPSRRKKSAEAAPKAAKSDKAAK
;
A
#
# COMPACT_ATOMS: atom_id res chain seq x y z
N ASP A 1 33.79 -2.29 2.36
CA ASP A 1 34.84 -1.66 3.10
C ASP A 1 34.57 -1.76 4.61
N TRP A 2 35.58 -2.20 5.41
CA TRP A 2 35.41 -2.40 6.84
C TRP A 2 35.19 -1.09 7.61
N HIS A 3 35.55 0.05 7.05
CA HIS A 3 35.28 1.36 7.63
C HIS A 3 33.79 1.64 7.78
N LEU A 4 32.93 1.04 6.94
CA LEU A 4 31.47 1.16 7.06
C LEU A 4 30.88 0.44 8.28
N LEU A 5 31.71 -0.37 8.97
CA LEU A 5 31.34 -1.05 10.22
C LEU A 5 31.77 -0.27 11.47
N GLU A 6 32.44 0.87 11.32
CA GLU A 6 32.75 1.74 12.44
C GLU A 6 31.45 2.32 13.02
N LEU A 7 31.17 1.94 14.26
CA LEU A 7 29.95 2.37 14.98
C LEU A 7 30.22 3.53 15.94
N GLU A 8 31.45 4.00 15.99
CA GLU A 8 31.92 5.12 16.83
C GLU A 8 32.48 6.20 15.93
N GLY A 9 32.76 7.37 16.50
CA GLY A 9 33.28 8.50 15.75
C GLY A 9 32.21 9.36 15.08
N GLU A 10 32.64 10.24 14.18
CA GLU A 10 31.82 11.29 13.57
C GLU A 10 30.62 10.74 12.75
N ASP A 11 30.84 9.64 12.03
CA ASP A 11 29.80 8.98 11.23
C ASP A 11 29.14 7.82 11.97
N GLY A 12 29.51 7.54 13.20
CA GLY A 12 29.03 6.39 13.97
C GLY A 12 27.50 6.34 14.11
N ASP A 13 26.82 7.48 14.25
CA ASP A 13 25.36 7.54 14.33
C ASP A 13 24.69 7.08 13.04
N ARG A 14 25.22 7.49 11.89
CA ARG A 14 24.69 7.06 10.58
C ARG A 14 24.90 5.57 10.35
N HIS A 15 26.06 5.05 10.70
CA HIS A 15 26.37 3.62 10.58
C HIS A 15 25.49 2.78 11.52
N ARG A 16 25.21 3.24 12.73
CA ARG A 16 24.26 2.59 13.66
C ARG A 16 22.84 2.60 13.11
N ALA A 17 22.39 3.73 12.56
CA ALA A 17 21.07 3.84 11.94
C ALA A 17 20.92 2.89 10.74
N LEU A 18 21.93 2.79 9.88
CA LEU A 18 21.95 1.86 8.76
C LEU A 18 21.94 0.40 9.23
N LYS A 19 22.73 0.07 10.27
CA LYS A 19 22.71 -1.27 10.87
C LYS A 19 21.31 -1.61 11.42
N ALA A 20 20.69 -0.68 12.15
CA ALA A 20 19.35 -0.85 12.68
C ALA A 20 18.30 -1.05 11.55
N PHE A 21 18.44 -0.30 10.45
CA PHE A 21 17.61 -0.47 9.26
C PHE A 21 17.70 -1.90 8.69
N PHE A 22 18.90 -2.41 8.44
CA PHE A 22 19.07 -3.77 7.91
C PHE A 22 18.56 -4.84 8.88
N GLN A 23 18.76 -4.67 10.18
CA GLN A 23 18.20 -5.57 11.18
C GLN A 23 16.66 -5.58 11.14
N ALA A 24 16.05 -4.39 11.05
CA ALA A 24 14.59 -4.24 10.96
C ALA A 24 14.03 -4.81 9.66
N VAL A 25 14.66 -4.57 8.51
CA VAL A 25 14.27 -5.14 7.21
C VAL A 25 14.30 -6.66 7.24
N ASN A 26 15.38 -7.25 7.77
CA ASN A 26 15.51 -8.70 7.86
C ASN A 26 14.45 -9.31 8.79
N ALA A 27 14.20 -8.69 9.94
CA ALA A 27 13.16 -9.12 10.87
C ALA A 27 11.77 -9.00 10.24
N PHE A 28 11.49 -7.89 9.55
CA PHE A 28 10.26 -7.67 8.83
C PHE A 28 10.04 -8.71 7.72
N TYR A 29 11.06 -8.97 6.91
CA TYR A 29 11.01 -9.99 5.86
C TYR A 29 10.62 -11.36 6.42
N LEU A 30 11.30 -11.80 7.48
CA LEU A 30 11.01 -13.11 8.09
C LEU A 30 9.61 -13.19 8.70
N ALA A 31 9.09 -12.09 9.25
CA ALA A 31 7.77 -12.04 9.89
C ALA A 31 6.60 -11.99 8.89
N HIS A 32 6.86 -11.64 7.63
CA HIS A 32 5.82 -11.41 6.63
C HIS A 32 5.89 -12.39 5.45
N PRO A 33 5.13 -13.52 5.52
CA PRO A 33 5.10 -14.54 4.46
C PRO A 33 4.78 -13.98 3.06
N GLU A 34 4.06 -12.87 3.00
CA GLU A 34 3.73 -12.17 1.75
C GLU A 34 4.99 -11.80 0.94
N LEU A 35 6.15 -11.64 1.60
CA LEU A 35 7.39 -11.23 0.94
C LEU A 35 8.18 -12.40 0.34
N TRP A 36 7.99 -13.63 0.84
CA TRP A 36 8.83 -14.75 0.45
C TRP A 36 8.09 -16.04 0.09
N GLU A 37 6.85 -16.25 0.53
CA GLU A 37 6.15 -17.53 0.34
C GLU A 37 5.81 -17.84 -1.13
N LEU A 38 5.53 -16.79 -1.93
CA LEU A 38 5.26 -16.87 -3.37
C LEU A 38 6.26 -16.06 -4.20
N ASP A 39 7.51 -15.96 -3.74
CA ASP A 39 8.51 -15.08 -4.37
C ASP A 39 8.92 -15.55 -5.78
N PHE A 40 8.84 -16.86 -6.05
CA PHE A 40 9.17 -17.46 -7.35
C PHE A 40 7.95 -17.64 -8.25
N SER A 41 6.82 -17.02 -7.94
CA SER A 41 5.54 -17.16 -8.64
C SER A 41 4.95 -15.78 -8.95
N TRP A 42 4.42 -15.63 -10.17
CA TRP A 42 3.71 -14.40 -10.56
C TRP A 42 2.49 -14.11 -9.67
N GLU A 43 1.92 -15.11 -9.01
CA GLU A 43 0.78 -14.95 -8.09
C GLU A 43 1.14 -14.14 -6.84
N GLY A 44 2.43 -14.17 -6.46
CA GLY A 44 2.93 -13.44 -5.28
C GLY A 44 3.16 -11.95 -5.49
N PHE A 45 3.03 -11.45 -6.74
CA PHE A 45 3.31 -10.07 -7.10
C PHE A 45 2.22 -9.50 -8.01
N GLU A 46 1.85 -8.24 -7.79
CA GLU A 46 0.93 -7.52 -8.68
C GLU A 46 1.24 -6.02 -8.65
N TRP A 47 1.39 -5.42 -9.83
CA TRP A 47 1.50 -3.97 -9.92
C TRP A 47 0.18 -3.29 -9.55
N ILE A 48 0.29 -2.20 -8.79
CA ILE A 48 -0.78 -1.21 -8.60
C ILE A 48 -0.56 -0.07 -9.57
N GLU A 49 0.62 0.52 -9.52
CA GLU A 49 1.10 1.58 -10.41
C GLU A 49 2.57 1.33 -10.73
N ALA A 50 2.88 1.17 -12.00
CA ALA A 50 4.22 0.84 -12.48
C ALA A 50 4.88 1.96 -13.29
N ASP A 51 4.11 2.97 -13.72
CA ASP A 51 4.54 3.91 -14.75
C ASP A 51 4.17 5.38 -14.46
N ASP A 52 4.09 5.76 -13.18
CA ASP A 52 3.89 7.17 -12.81
C ASP A 52 5.21 7.96 -12.92
N ASN A 53 5.61 8.24 -14.15
CA ASN A 53 6.83 8.98 -14.46
C ASN A 53 6.79 10.44 -13.96
N GLN A 54 5.60 11.02 -13.79
CA GLN A 54 5.45 12.40 -13.33
C GLN A 54 5.68 12.53 -11.83
N ALA A 55 5.16 11.58 -11.06
CA ALA A 55 5.39 11.54 -9.63
C ALA A 55 6.72 10.87 -9.28
N ASN A 56 7.29 10.07 -10.20
CA ASN A 56 8.44 9.20 -9.98
C ASN A 56 8.20 8.24 -8.81
N THR A 57 7.03 7.57 -8.86
CA THR A 57 6.56 6.64 -7.86
C THR A 57 6.22 5.29 -8.47
N ILE A 58 6.33 4.25 -7.67
CA ILE A 58 5.78 2.93 -7.99
C ILE A 58 4.97 2.39 -6.82
N ALA A 59 3.96 1.57 -7.13
CA ALA A 59 3.19 0.87 -6.11
C ALA A 59 2.90 -0.56 -6.55
N PHE A 60 3.00 -1.51 -5.63
CA PHE A 60 2.76 -2.92 -5.91
C PHE A 60 2.25 -3.70 -4.69
N LEU A 61 1.70 -4.86 -4.95
CA LEU A 61 1.28 -5.84 -3.94
C LEU A 61 2.27 -6.99 -3.85
N ARG A 62 2.50 -7.44 -2.62
CA ARG A 62 3.05 -8.77 -2.32
C ARG A 62 1.96 -9.61 -1.67
N LYS A 63 1.92 -10.90 -2.00
CA LYS A 63 0.84 -11.80 -1.57
C LYS A 63 1.40 -13.10 -1.02
N ASP A 64 0.75 -13.66 0.00
CA ASP A 64 1.00 -15.01 0.48
C ASP A 64 0.02 -16.02 -0.11
N LYS A 65 0.23 -17.31 0.17
CA LYS A 65 -0.66 -18.42 -0.24
C LYS A 65 -2.06 -18.34 0.36
N LYS A 66 -2.25 -17.58 1.44
CA LYS A 66 -3.53 -17.40 2.13
C LYS A 66 -4.32 -16.21 1.59
N GLY A 67 -3.75 -15.47 0.63
CA GLY A 67 -4.34 -14.27 0.07
C GLY A 67 -4.21 -13.02 0.96
N SER A 68 -3.32 -13.04 1.95
CA SER A 68 -2.91 -11.83 2.65
C SER A 68 -2.06 -10.96 1.73
N THR A 69 -2.18 -9.64 1.85
CA THR A 69 -1.50 -8.70 0.96
C THR A 69 -0.76 -7.63 1.74
N LEU A 70 0.45 -7.32 1.29
CA LEU A 70 1.16 -6.09 1.61
C LEU A 70 1.08 -5.14 0.42
N VAL A 71 0.87 -3.87 0.70
CA VAL A 71 0.89 -2.77 -0.27
C VAL A 71 2.18 -2.02 -0.07
N THR A 72 3.06 -2.05 -1.06
CA THR A 72 4.33 -1.32 -1.05
C THR A 72 4.23 -0.11 -1.97
N VAL A 73 4.67 1.04 -1.50
CA VAL A 73 4.73 2.29 -2.28
C VAL A 73 6.11 2.89 -2.13
N CYS A 74 6.74 3.25 -3.24
CA CYS A 74 8.05 3.89 -3.27
C CYS A 74 7.95 5.26 -3.93
N ASN A 75 8.53 6.27 -3.31
CA ASN A 75 8.73 7.60 -3.86
C ASN A 75 10.23 7.80 -4.15
N PHE A 76 10.60 7.81 -5.41
CA PHE A 76 11.99 8.05 -5.87
C PHE A 76 12.27 9.52 -6.17
N SER A 77 11.31 10.40 -5.87
CA SER A 77 11.45 11.85 -6.02
C SER A 77 12.04 12.47 -4.76
N PRO A 78 12.86 13.52 -4.86
CA PRO A 78 13.31 14.31 -3.71
C PRO A 78 12.21 15.23 -3.13
N VAL A 79 10.96 15.10 -3.58
CA VAL A 79 9.82 15.92 -3.18
C VAL A 79 8.82 15.10 -2.38
N ASP A 80 8.29 15.67 -1.31
CA ASP A 80 7.14 15.09 -0.58
C ASP A 80 5.92 14.97 -1.50
N ARG A 81 5.26 13.81 -1.48
CA ARG A 81 4.02 13.56 -2.19
C ARG A 81 2.88 13.45 -1.19
N THR A 82 2.27 14.57 -0.82
CA THR A 82 1.08 14.59 0.04
C THR A 82 -0.17 14.35 -0.80
N GLY A 83 -1.07 13.52 -0.28
CA GLY A 83 -2.32 13.23 -0.99
C GLY A 83 -2.18 12.27 -2.18
N TYR A 84 -1.12 11.47 -2.22
CA TYR A 84 -0.92 10.47 -3.28
C TYR A 84 -1.91 9.31 -3.11
N THR A 85 -2.74 9.10 -4.13
CA THR A 85 -3.84 8.14 -4.06
C THR A 85 -3.52 6.90 -4.88
N ILE A 86 -3.65 5.72 -4.27
CA ILE A 86 -3.43 4.42 -4.91
C ILE A 86 -4.62 3.50 -4.72
N GLY A 87 -4.90 2.68 -5.74
CA GLY A 87 -5.91 1.64 -5.68
C GLY A 87 -5.48 0.49 -4.76
N VAL A 88 -6.40 -0.01 -3.93
CA VAL A 88 -6.13 -1.13 -3.02
C VAL A 88 -7.14 -2.27 -3.20
N PRO A 89 -6.75 -3.54 -2.92
CA PRO A 89 -7.60 -4.70 -3.19
C PRO A 89 -8.79 -4.83 -2.23
N THR A 90 -8.68 -4.26 -1.03
CA THR A 90 -9.65 -4.52 0.06
C THR A 90 -10.14 -3.22 0.67
N ALA A 91 -11.46 -3.09 0.86
CA ALA A 91 -12.03 -2.02 1.67
C ALA A 91 -11.65 -2.21 3.14
N GLY A 92 -11.01 -1.21 3.74
CA GLY A 92 -10.57 -1.36 5.12
C GLY A 92 -9.70 -0.23 5.64
N THR A 93 -9.13 -0.46 6.81
CA THR A 93 -8.12 0.40 7.42
C THR A 93 -6.75 -0.19 7.15
N TYR A 94 -5.86 0.61 6.60
CA TYR A 94 -4.48 0.28 6.27
C TYR A 94 -3.54 0.92 7.28
N THR A 95 -2.66 0.11 7.83
CA THR A 95 -1.63 0.56 8.78
C THR A 95 -0.27 0.44 8.12
N CYS A 96 0.55 1.48 8.22
CA CYS A 96 1.95 1.43 7.83
C CYS A 96 2.69 0.50 8.81
N LEU A 97 3.26 -0.58 8.31
CA LEU A 97 4.01 -1.56 9.09
C LEU A 97 5.52 -1.33 9.02
N PHE A 98 5.99 -0.69 7.97
CA PHE A 98 7.39 -0.38 7.75
C PHE A 98 7.52 0.89 6.91
N SER A 99 8.43 1.77 7.29
CA SER A 99 8.79 2.97 6.53
C SER A 99 10.30 3.17 6.57
N THR A 100 10.90 3.48 5.44
CA THR A 100 12.33 3.82 5.38
C THR A 100 12.61 5.23 5.93
N ASP A 101 11.59 6.08 6.08
CA ASP A 101 11.69 7.42 6.68
C ASP A 101 11.48 7.40 8.21
N ASP A 102 11.55 6.22 8.84
CA ASP A 102 11.44 6.09 10.30
C ASP A 102 12.67 6.75 10.97
N PRO A 103 12.46 7.58 12.01
CA PRO A 103 13.55 8.20 12.79
C PRO A 103 14.55 7.20 13.35
N ALA A 104 14.15 5.96 13.64
CA ALA A 104 15.05 4.90 14.07
C ALA A 104 16.14 4.55 13.03
N PHE A 105 15.90 4.89 11.77
CA PHE A 105 16.81 4.67 10.65
C PHE A 105 17.47 5.96 10.13
N GLY A 106 17.30 7.06 10.84
CA GLY A 106 17.79 8.38 10.44
C GLY A 106 16.84 9.16 9.55
N GLY A 107 15.61 8.68 9.37
CA GLY A 107 14.53 9.39 8.67
C GLY A 107 13.93 10.51 9.52
N LEU A 108 12.95 11.22 8.95
CA LEU A 108 12.29 12.36 9.58
C LEU A 108 10.86 12.04 10.07
N GLY A 109 10.35 10.85 9.78
CA GLY A 109 9.00 10.42 10.19
C GLY A 109 7.87 11.22 9.56
N ARG A 110 8.02 11.64 8.30
CA ARG A 110 7.06 12.50 7.58
C ARG A 110 5.93 11.76 6.89
N GLY A 111 5.90 10.44 6.98
CA GLY A 111 4.81 9.62 6.44
C GLY A 111 3.49 9.82 7.20
N ASP A 112 2.51 8.95 6.90
CA ASP A 112 1.22 9.00 7.56
C ASP A 112 1.36 8.75 9.07
N ALA A 113 0.83 9.67 9.89
CA ALA A 113 0.92 9.62 11.34
C ALA A 113 0.07 8.50 11.99
N GLY A 114 -0.76 7.81 11.20
CA GLY A 114 -1.65 6.76 11.71
C GLY A 114 -2.31 5.95 10.61
N PRO A 115 -3.25 5.07 10.98
CA PRO A 115 -3.93 4.22 10.03
C PRO A 115 -4.79 5.01 9.03
N VAL A 116 -4.69 4.65 7.75
CA VAL A 116 -5.41 5.26 6.63
C VAL A 116 -6.62 4.41 6.26
N LYS A 117 -7.79 5.04 6.08
CA LYS A 117 -9.02 4.36 5.69
C LYS A 117 -9.17 4.39 4.17
N SER A 118 -9.53 3.24 3.58
CA SER A 118 -9.88 3.21 2.16
C SER A 118 -11.20 3.93 1.89
N GLN A 119 -11.29 4.51 0.71
CA GLN A 119 -12.47 5.19 0.19
C GLN A 119 -12.97 4.47 -1.06
N TYR A 120 -14.27 4.61 -1.37
CA TYR A 120 -14.87 4.08 -2.60
C TYR A 120 -14.53 5.01 -3.78
N ILE A 121 -13.29 4.94 -4.20
CA ILE A 121 -12.75 5.69 -5.35
C ILE A 121 -12.16 4.67 -6.31
N GLU A 122 -12.56 4.75 -7.57
CA GLU A 122 -11.96 3.94 -8.62
C GLU A 122 -10.57 4.49 -8.95
N CYS A 123 -9.55 3.65 -8.76
CA CYS A 123 -8.16 4.02 -8.96
C CYS A 123 -7.35 2.78 -9.34
N HIS A 124 -6.51 2.87 -10.36
CA HIS A 124 -5.66 1.77 -10.86
C HIS A 124 -6.45 0.47 -11.09
N GLY A 125 -7.65 0.57 -11.69
CA GLY A 125 -8.52 -0.58 -11.95
C GLY A 125 -9.15 -1.23 -10.71
N ARG A 126 -9.09 -0.58 -9.54
CA ARG A 126 -9.67 -1.05 -8.27
C ARG A 126 -10.74 -0.08 -7.77
N GLY A 127 -11.83 -0.61 -7.22
CA GLY A 127 -12.94 0.19 -6.68
C GLY A 127 -12.71 0.77 -5.29
N GLN A 128 -11.51 0.62 -4.75
CA GLN A 128 -11.10 1.13 -3.45
C GLN A 128 -9.74 1.80 -3.59
N ALA A 129 -9.54 2.90 -2.89
CA ALA A 129 -8.27 3.60 -2.86
C ALA A 129 -7.93 4.08 -1.45
N ILE A 130 -6.64 4.26 -1.19
CA ILE A 130 -6.11 4.96 -0.02
C ILE A 130 -5.30 6.17 -0.49
N THR A 131 -5.31 7.22 0.31
CA THR A 131 -4.55 8.45 0.05
C THR A 131 -3.45 8.56 1.10
N LEU A 132 -2.21 8.69 0.66
CA LEU A 132 -1.00 8.57 1.45
C LEU A 132 -0.16 9.84 1.41
N SER A 133 0.67 10.00 2.42
CA SER A 133 1.76 10.96 2.46
C SER A 133 3.08 10.20 2.27
N LEU A 134 3.76 10.45 1.15
CA LEU A 134 5.00 9.77 0.79
C LEU A 134 6.17 10.73 0.95
N PRO A 135 7.05 10.51 1.94
CA PRO A 135 8.28 11.29 2.10
C PRO A 135 9.19 11.15 0.86
N PRO A 136 10.12 12.10 0.65
CA PRO A 136 11.09 12.00 -0.43
C PRO A 136 11.97 10.76 -0.28
N MET A 137 12.37 10.18 -1.40
CA MET A 137 13.35 9.07 -1.45
C MET A 137 13.04 7.95 -0.45
N SER A 138 11.75 7.59 -0.32
CA SER A 138 11.27 6.66 0.70
C SER A 138 10.45 5.51 0.12
N ALA A 139 10.38 4.44 0.90
CA ALA A 139 9.46 3.34 0.69
C ALA A 139 8.64 3.08 1.96
N ALA A 140 7.35 2.78 1.78
CA ALA A 140 6.46 2.45 2.88
C ALA A 140 5.64 1.20 2.54
N ILE A 141 5.42 0.35 3.55
CA ILE A 141 4.69 -0.91 3.41
C ILE A 141 3.47 -0.87 4.32
N TYR A 142 2.30 -1.03 3.71
CA TYR A 142 1.01 -1.00 4.40
C TYR A 142 0.33 -2.36 4.36
N LYS A 143 -0.47 -2.64 5.38
CA LYS A 143 -1.34 -3.82 5.44
C LYS A 143 -2.75 -3.43 5.84
N CYS A 144 -3.76 -4.06 5.23
CA CYS A 144 -5.14 -3.93 5.67
C CYS A 144 -5.32 -4.67 7.00
N THR A 145 -5.35 -3.93 8.11
CA THR A 145 -5.47 -4.48 9.47
C THR A 145 -6.91 -4.65 9.91
N ARG A 146 -7.86 -3.94 9.29
CA ARG A 146 -9.30 -4.05 9.57
C ARG A 146 -10.09 -3.92 8.28
N LYS A 147 -10.71 -5.00 7.84
CA LYS A 147 -11.60 -5.02 6.67
C LYS A 147 -12.94 -4.35 6.99
N PHE A 148 -13.48 -3.58 6.05
CA PHE A 148 -14.84 -3.07 6.14
C PHE A 148 -15.84 -4.11 5.61
N PRO A 149 -17.09 -4.11 6.10
CA PRO A 149 -18.13 -4.98 5.56
C PRO A 149 -18.29 -4.74 4.06
N SER A 150 -18.42 -5.83 3.30
CA SER A 150 -18.73 -5.74 1.87
C SER A 150 -20.05 -4.98 1.69
N ARG A 151 -20.04 -3.91 0.91
CA ARG A 151 -21.27 -3.21 0.52
C ARG A 151 -22.01 -4.14 -0.45
N ARG A 152 -23.04 -4.87 0.02
CA ARG A 152 -23.94 -5.60 -0.87
C ARG A 152 -24.38 -4.63 -1.96
N LYS A 153 -24.07 -4.94 -3.22
CA LYS A 153 -24.72 -4.27 -4.36
C LYS A 153 -26.21 -4.47 -4.11
N LYS A 154 -26.95 -3.38 -3.84
CA LYS A 154 -28.42 -3.41 -4.00
C LYS A 154 -28.61 -3.75 -5.45
N SER A 155 -29.07 -4.98 -5.72
CA SER A 155 -29.54 -5.40 -7.03
C SER A 155 -30.52 -4.35 -7.47
N ALA A 156 -30.33 -3.84 -8.69
CA ALA A 156 -31.35 -3.07 -9.41
C ALA A 156 -32.53 -4.03 -9.68
N GLU A 157 -33.42 -4.13 -8.73
CA GLU A 157 -34.68 -4.89 -8.86
C GLU A 157 -35.82 -3.91 -8.84
N ALA A 158 -36.67 -4.07 -9.84
CA ALA A 158 -37.96 -3.40 -10.09
C ALA A 158 -37.93 -2.19 -11.03
N ALA A 159 -37.76 -2.47 -12.34
CA ALA A 159 -38.49 -1.71 -13.31
C ALA A 159 -39.99 -2.08 -13.17
N PRO A 160 -40.93 -1.15 -13.02
CA PRO A 160 -42.36 -1.49 -12.96
C PRO A 160 -42.82 -2.05 -14.32
N LYS A 161 -43.42 -3.23 -14.31
CA LYS A 161 -44.12 -3.81 -15.47
C LYS A 161 -45.16 -2.83 -15.97
N ALA A 162 -44.97 -2.34 -17.19
CA ALA A 162 -45.97 -1.57 -17.91
C ALA A 162 -47.27 -2.38 -18.00
N ALA A 163 -48.38 -1.80 -17.52
CA ALA A 163 -49.71 -2.34 -17.62
C ALA A 163 -50.10 -2.44 -19.10
N LYS A 164 -50.47 -3.65 -19.54
CA LYS A 164 -51.18 -3.88 -20.81
C LYS A 164 -52.55 -3.25 -20.69
N SER A 165 -52.80 -2.21 -21.44
CA SER A 165 -54.14 -1.71 -21.65
C SER A 165 -54.86 -2.63 -22.67
N ASP A 166 -55.81 -3.42 -22.20
CA ASP A 166 -56.84 -4.03 -23.04
C ASP A 166 -57.65 -2.92 -23.72
N LYS A 167 -57.68 -2.90 -25.03
CA LYS A 167 -58.71 -2.27 -25.80
C LYS A 167 -59.45 -3.38 -26.56
N ALA A 168 -60.59 -3.78 -25.98
CA ALA A 168 -61.59 -4.56 -26.65
C ALA A 168 -62.48 -3.66 -27.54
N ALA A 169 -62.80 -4.16 -28.69
CA ALA A 169 -64.05 -4.09 -29.45
C ALA A 169 -64.62 -2.73 -29.86
N LYS A 170 -64.70 -2.47 -31.12
CA LYS A 170 -65.89 -2.59 -31.95
C LYS A 170 -65.51 -2.46 -33.41
#